data_e035597a65d7062e072d714c0e174e3b
#
_entry.id   e035597a65d7062e072d714c0e174e3b
#
_cell.length_a   1.000
_cell.length_b   1.000
_cell.length_c   1.000
_cell.angle_alpha   90.00
_cell.angle_beta   90.00
_cell.angle_gamma   90.00
#
_symmetry.space_group_name_H-M   'P 1'
#
loop_
_entity.id
_entity.type
_entity.pdbx_description
1 polymer ?
#
loop_
_entity_poly.entity_id
_entity_poly.type
_entity_poly.pdbx_seq_one_letter_code
_entity_poly.pdbx_strand_id
1 'polypeptide(L)'
;MDRSDFVERGELKVDFLKNYRLVSRWACINNNLGVADLELLFYLDPIVYFTINDFKNGTLYYSWDKTRFYRLQKEGWIEKVHMGKGRIGDHNKYKVSHKGKYLINRIYRILIGEENLPESTKRNKIMKRERYIDKVYSQAIKKFNKQKK
;
A
#
# COMPACT_ATOMS: atom_id res chain seq x y z
N MET A 1 -20.69 12.89 25.04
CA MET A 1 -19.32 12.62 24.66
C MET A 1 -18.38 13.47 25.48
N ASP A 2 -17.45 12.84 26.17
CA ASP A 2 -16.51 13.52 27.03
C ASP A 2 -15.52 14.34 26.18
N ARG A 3 -15.10 15.48 26.75
CA ARG A 3 -14.14 16.38 26.12
C ARG A 3 -12.76 15.72 25.89
N SER A 4 -12.35 14.86 26.81
CA SER A 4 -11.10 14.10 26.68
C SER A 4 -11.14 13.14 25.49
N ASP A 5 -12.25 12.45 25.27
CA ASP A 5 -12.42 11.55 24.14
C ASP A 5 -12.30 12.28 22.81
N PHE A 6 -12.81 13.50 22.73
CA PHE A 6 -12.74 14.31 21.53
C PHE A 6 -11.28 14.71 21.20
N VAL A 7 -10.52 15.09 22.23
CA VAL A 7 -9.10 15.45 22.07
C VAL A 7 -8.30 14.22 21.62
N GLU A 8 -8.52 13.07 22.26
CA GLU A 8 -7.85 11.82 21.90
C GLU A 8 -8.07 11.43 20.44
N ARG A 9 -9.30 11.57 19.95
CA ARG A 9 -9.61 11.27 18.54
C ARG A 9 -8.89 12.20 17.58
N GLY A 10 -8.74 13.48 17.94
CA GLY A 10 -8.00 14.43 17.14
C GLY A 10 -6.53 14.04 17.03
N GLU A 11 -5.91 13.71 18.13
CA GLU A 11 -4.53 13.25 18.18
C GLU A 11 -4.34 11.96 17.40
N LEU A 12 -5.24 10.99 17.56
CA LEU A 12 -5.19 9.72 16.85
C LEU A 12 -5.25 9.92 15.34
N LYS A 13 -6.11 10.83 14.86
CA LYS A 13 -6.21 11.13 13.43
C LYS A 13 -4.93 11.71 12.86
N VAL A 14 -4.27 12.61 13.60
CA VAL A 14 -2.98 13.18 13.19
C VAL A 14 -1.92 12.10 13.12
N ASP A 15 -1.85 11.28 14.16
CA ASP A 15 -0.89 10.17 14.21
C ASP A 15 -1.16 9.14 13.10
N PHE A 16 -2.42 8.85 12.81
CA PHE A 16 -2.79 7.93 11.74
C PHE A 16 -2.25 8.41 10.40
N LEU A 17 -2.50 9.67 10.03
CA LEU A 17 -2.04 10.20 8.75
C LEU A 17 -0.51 10.22 8.66
N LYS A 18 0.14 10.66 9.72
CA LYS A 18 1.60 10.70 9.81
C LYS A 18 2.20 9.30 9.65
N ASN A 19 1.68 8.34 10.38
CA ASN A 19 2.15 6.96 10.34
C ASN A 19 1.87 6.32 8.99
N TYR A 20 0.69 6.56 8.42
CA TYR A 20 0.34 6.06 7.09
C TYR A 20 1.31 6.59 6.03
N ARG A 21 1.62 7.89 6.06
CA ARG A 21 2.58 8.47 5.10
C ARG A 21 3.96 7.84 5.23
N LEU A 22 4.40 7.62 6.45
CA LEU A 22 5.69 7.00 6.71
C LEU A 22 5.75 5.57 6.17
N VAL A 23 4.74 4.77 6.49
CA VAL A 23 4.68 3.36 6.11
C VAL A 23 4.47 3.21 4.60
N SER A 24 3.60 4.04 4.00
CA SER A 24 3.37 3.99 2.56
C SER A 24 4.61 4.39 1.77
N ARG A 25 5.38 5.38 2.26
CA ARG A 25 6.63 5.74 1.60
C ARG A 25 7.65 4.61 1.67
N TRP A 26 7.78 3.96 2.82
CA TRP A 26 8.62 2.77 2.95
C TRP A 26 8.21 1.69 1.93
N ALA A 27 6.92 1.39 1.87
CA ALA A 27 6.40 0.37 0.96
C ALA A 27 6.68 0.73 -0.52
N CYS A 28 6.43 1.97 -0.90
CA CYS A 28 6.61 2.42 -2.28
C CYS A 28 8.08 2.41 -2.70
N ILE A 29 8.97 2.94 -1.87
CA ILE A 29 10.40 3.02 -2.22
C ILE A 29 11.03 1.64 -2.32
N ASN A 30 10.68 0.74 -1.41
CA ASN A 30 11.29 -0.58 -1.38
C ASN A 30 10.67 -1.58 -2.36
N ASN A 31 9.57 -1.24 -2.99
CA ASN A 31 8.86 -2.12 -3.92
C ASN A 31 8.68 -1.50 -5.31
N ASN A 32 9.28 -0.35 -5.55
CA ASN A 32 9.17 0.36 -6.83
C ASN A 32 7.71 0.61 -7.25
N LEU A 33 6.91 1.07 -6.27
CA LEU A 33 5.51 1.44 -6.49
C LEU A 33 5.32 2.94 -6.32
N GLY A 34 4.38 3.51 -7.05
CA GLY A 34 3.87 4.85 -6.78
C GLY A 34 2.77 4.80 -5.71
N VAL A 35 2.45 5.96 -5.13
CA VAL A 35 1.38 6.06 -4.14
C VAL A 35 0.04 5.60 -4.74
N ALA A 36 -0.25 6.01 -5.97
CA ALA A 36 -1.48 5.62 -6.66
C ALA A 36 -1.55 4.11 -6.90
N ASP A 37 -0.42 3.48 -7.22
CA ASP A 37 -0.34 2.03 -7.38
C ASP A 37 -0.69 1.31 -6.06
N LEU A 38 -0.12 1.77 -4.97
CA LEU A 38 -0.34 1.19 -3.65
C LEU A 38 -1.80 1.34 -3.22
N GLU A 39 -2.37 2.53 -3.39
CA GLU A 39 -3.77 2.78 -3.04
C GLU A 39 -4.72 1.93 -3.87
N LEU A 40 -4.40 1.73 -5.15
CA LEU A 40 -5.19 0.85 -6.02
C LEU A 40 -5.14 -0.59 -5.54
N LEU A 41 -3.97 -1.08 -5.12
CA LEU A 41 -3.84 -2.41 -4.55
C LEU A 41 -4.69 -2.56 -3.27
N PHE A 42 -4.72 -1.54 -2.42
CA PHE A 42 -5.61 -1.53 -1.25
C PHE A 42 -7.08 -1.60 -1.65
N TYR A 43 -7.47 -0.90 -2.70
CA TYR A 43 -8.83 -0.94 -3.21
C TYR A 43 -9.21 -2.34 -3.73
N LEU A 44 -8.31 -2.97 -4.47
CA LEU A 44 -8.57 -4.26 -5.12
C LEU A 44 -8.41 -5.45 -4.17
N ASP A 45 -7.66 -5.33 -3.10
CA ASP A 45 -7.36 -6.45 -2.20
C ASP A 45 -8.60 -7.15 -1.64
N PRO A 46 -9.65 -6.44 -1.16
CA PRO A 46 -10.85 -7.10 -0.64
C PRO A 46 -11.67 -7.82 -1.71
N ILE A 47 -11.45 -7.52 -2.98
CA ILE A 47 -12.18 -8.11 -4.08
C ILE A 47 -11.51 -9.44 -4.43
N VAL A 48 -12.23 -10.56 -4.27
CA VAL A 48 -11.64 -11.90 -4.48
C VAL A 48 -11.15 -12.05 -5.91
N TYR A 49 -12.02 -11.73 -6.89
CA TYR A 49 -11.65 -11.69 -8.29
C TYR A 49 -12.21 -10.42 -8.92
N PHE A 50 -11.45 -9.78 -9.78
CA PHE A 50 -11.89 -8.57 -10.46
C PHE A 50 -11.62 -8.65 -11.97
N THR A 51 -12.41 -7.89 -12.71
CA THR A 51 -12.26 -7.71 -14.16
C THR A 51 -11.57 -6.37 -14.43
N ILE A 52 -11.26 -6.08 -15.70
CA ILE A 52 -10.74 -4.77 -16.09
C ILE A 52 -11.75 -3.66 -15.75
N ASN A 53 -13.06 -3.94 -15.83
CA ASN A 53 -14.07 -2.95 -15.45
C ASN A 53 -13.99 -2.60 -13.96
N ASP A 54 -13.77 -3.58 -13.10
CA ASP A 54 -13.57 -3.33 -11.67
C ASP A 54 -12.31 -2.48 -11.43
N PHE A 55 -11.24 -2.73 -12.17
CA PHE A 55 -10.02 -1.92 -12.10
C PHE A 55 -10.31 -0.48 -12.51
N LYS A 56 -11.03 -0.29 -13.63
CA LYS A 56 -11.42 1.06 -14.08
C LYS A 56 -12.28 1.78 -13.05
N ASN A 57 -13.21 1.08 -12.40
CA ASN A 57 -14.05 1.65 -11.36
C ASN A 57 -13.23 2.02 -10.12
N GLY A 58 -12.20 1.23 -9.79
CA GLY A 58 -11.27 1.54 -8.70
C GLY A 58 -10.42 2.77 -8.98
N THR A 59 -10.25 3.15 -10.25
CA THR A 59 -9.53 4.35 -10.64
C THR A 59 -10.47 5.53 -10.91
N LEU A 60 -11.69 5.50 -10.39
CA LEU A 60 -12.69 6.56 -10.61
C LEU A 60 -12.16 7.95 -10.24
N TYR A 61 -11.36 8.04 -9.18
CA TYR A 61 -10.77 9.30 -8.70
C TYR A 61 -9.38 9.54 -9.25
N TYR A 62 -8.90 8.67 -10.14
CA TYR A 62 -7.64 8.79 -10.87
C TYR A 62 -7.93 8.67 -12.36
N SER A 63 -7.03 9.10 -13.18
CA SER A 63 -7.14 8.81 -14.62
C SER A 63 -6.96 7.31 -14.86
N TRP A 64 -7.85 6.72 -15.66
CA TRP A 64 -7.66 5.34 -16.11
C TRP A 64 -6.30 5.22 -16.79
N ASP A 65 -5.51 4.27 -16.35
CA ASP A 65 -4.18 4.06 -16.90
C ASP A 65 -3.94 2.58 -17.19
N LYS A 66 -4.09 2.23 -18.45
CA LYS A 66 -3.83 0.89 -18.98
C LYS A 66 -2.39 0.47 -18.73
N THR A 67 -1.44 1.42 -18.84
CA THR A 67 -0.03 1.18 -18.58
C THR A 67 0.20 0.75 -17.14
N ARG A 68 -0.49 1.40 -16.19
CA ARG A 68 -0.43 1.02 -14.77
C ARG A 68 -0.90 -0.42 -14.56
N PHE A 69 -2.03 -0.79 -15.16
CA PHE A 69 -2.57 -2.16 -15.02
C PHE A 69 -1.56 -3.21 -15.51
N TYR A 70 -1.04 -3.02 -16.72
CA TYR A 70 -0.11 -3.98 -17.29
C TYR A 70 1.22 -4.01 -16.56
N ARG A 71 1.68 -2.87 -16.06
CA ARG A 71 2.90 -2.80 -15.25
C ARG A 71 2.74 -3.56 -13.95
N LEU A 72 1.62 -3.37 -13.24
CA LEU A 72 1.35 -4.08 -12.00
C LEU A 72 1.23 -5.59 -12.23
N GLN A 73 0.65 -5.98 -13.35
CA GLN A 73 0.57 -7.39 -13.73
C GLN A 73 1.96 -7.95 -14.04
N LYS A 74 2.74 -7.24 -14.84
CA LYS A 74 4.10 -7.66 -15.24
C LYS A 74 5.01 -7.78 -14.02
N GLU A 75 4.90 -6.88 -13.08
CA GLU A 75 5.72 -6.87 -11.86
C GLU A 75 5.23 -7.86 -10.80
N GLY A 76 4.13 -8.54 -11.05
CA GLY A 76 3.65 -9.59 -10.17
C GLY A 76 2.74 -9.15 -9.04
N TRP A 77 2.24 -7.92 -9.05
CA TRP A 77 1.31 -7.43 -8.04
C TRP A 77 -0.14 -7.87 -8.30
N ILE A 78 -0.46 -8.07 -9.57
CA ILE A 78 -1.76 -8.53 -10.06
C ILE A 78 -1.51 -9.77 -10.90
N GLU A 79 -2.35 -10.81 -10.74
CA GLU A 79 -2.23 -12.02 -11.55
C GLU A 79 -3.56 -12.37 -12.19
N LYS A 80 -3.49 -12.95 -13.39
CA LYS A 80 -4.65 -13.45 -14.11
C LYS A 80 -4.99 -14.85 -13.57
N VAL A 81 -6.23 -15.06 -13.15
CA VAL A 81 -6.68 -16.33 -12.60
C VAL A 81 -7.66 -17.06 -13.51
N HIS A 82 -8.24 -16.36 -14.49
CA HIS A 82 -9.15 -16.94 -15.46
C HIS A 82 -9.02 -16.23 -16.79
N MET A 83 -8.92 -16.98 -17.87
CA MET A 83 -8.95 -16.46 -19.23
C MET A 83 -10.33 -16.66 -19.82
N GLY A 84 -11.00 -15.57 -20.21
CA GLY A 84 -12.28 -15.63 -20.88
C GLY A 84 -12.17 -16.30 -22.25
N LYS A 85 -13.19 -17.06 -22.63
CA LYS A 85 -13.22 -17.83 -23.89
C LYS A 85 -13.97 -17.11 -25.00
N GLY A 86 -14.21 -15.81 -24.87
CA GLY A 86 -14.92 -15.02 -25.88
C GLY A 86 -16.43 -15.09 -25.81
N ARG A 87 -17.01 -15.78 -24.82
CA ARG A 87 -18.45 -15.83 -24.59
C ARG A 87 -18.93 -14.56 -23.89
N ILE A 88 -20.19 -14.19 -24.12
CA ILE A 88 -20.80 -13.06 -23.41
C ILE A 88 -20.76 -13.34 -21.90
N GLY A 89 -20.23 -12.39 -21.12
CA GLY A 89 -20.11 -12.53 -19.68
C GLY A 89 -18.92 -13.34 -19.19
N ASP A 90 -18.14 -13.93 -20.10
CA ASP A 90 -16.93 -14.68 -19.75
C ASP A 90 -15.70 -13.81 -19.96
N HIS A 91 -15.38 -13.00 -18.97
CA HIS A 91 -14.27 -12.06 -19.00
C HIS A 91 -13.03 -12.63 -18.30
N ASN A 92 -11.84 -12.11 -18.66
CA ASN A 92 -10.63 -12.37 -17.92
C ASN A 92 -10.80 -11.90 -16.48
N LYS A 93 -10.43 -12.74 -15.54
CA LYS A 93 -10.49 -12.42 -14.11
C LYS A 93 -9.08 -12.36 -13.53
N TYR A 94 -8.91 -11.42 -12.63
CA TYR A 94 -7.63 -11.14 -11.99
C TYR A 94 -7.80 -11.10 -10.48
N LYS A 95 -6.71 -11.20 -9.76
CA LYS A 95 -6.69 -10.98 -8.32
C LYS A 95 -5.39 -10.29 -7.93
N VAL A 96 -5.38 -9.66 -6.76
CA VAL A 96 -4.13 -9.20 -6.16
C VAL A 96 -3.34 -10.45 -5.82
N SER A 97 -2.08 -10.51 -6.26
CA SER A 97 -1.23 -11.67 -6.08
C SER A 97 -0.89 -11.90 -4.61
N HIS A 98 -0.32 -13.07 -4.32
CA HIS A 98 0.19 -13.37 -2.98
C HIS A 98 1.22 -12.31 -2.53
N LYS A 99 2.09 -11.90 -3.43
CA LYS A 99 3.06 -10.83 -3.20
C LYS A 99 2.38 -9.52 -2.78
N GLY A 100 1.32 -9.13 -3.50
CA GLY A 100 0.56 -7.92 -3.19
C GLY A 100 -0.15 -8.02 -1.84
N LYS A 101 -0.83 -9.14 -1.58
CA LYS A 101 -1.51 -9.37 -0.30
C LYS A 101 -0.54 -9.38 0.87
N TYR A 102 0.63 -9.97 0.68
CA TYR A 102 1.67 -9.99 1.70
C TYR A 102 2.11 -8.58 2.08
N LEU A 103 2.35 -7.72 1.08
CA LEU A 103 2.74 -6.33 1.34
C LEU A 103 1.62 -5.57 2.06
N ILE A 104 0.38 -5.70 1.60
CA ILE A 104 -0.78 -5.02 2.20
C ILE A 104 -0.96 -5.45 3.65
N ASN A 105 -0.92 -6.76 3.92
CA ASN A 105 -1.06 -7.29 5.27
C ASN A 105 0.08 -6.81 6.17
N ARG A 106 1.27 -6.73 5.63
CA ARG A 106 2.43 -6.23 6.36
C ARG A 106 2.27 -4.75 6.73
N ILE A 107 1.74 -3.94 5.82
CA ILE A 107 1.44 -2.53 6.09
C ILE A 107 0.45 -2.42 7.26
N TYR A 108 -0.61 -3.22 7.25
CA TYR A 108 -1.57 -3.24 8.36
C TYR A 108 -0.91 -3.61 9.68
N ARG A 109 -0.09 -4.66 9.70
CA ARG A 109 0.61 -5.09 10.92
C ARG A 109 1.52 -3.99 11.47
N ILE A 110 2.22 -3.28 10.60
CA ILE A 110 3.08 -2.18 11.01
C ILE A 110 2.24 -1.04 11.61
N LEU A 111 1.14 -0.68 10.94
CA LEU A 111 0.28 0.42 11.40
C LEU A 111 -0.38 0.15 12.75
N ILE A 112 -0.81 -1.11 13.01
CA ILE A 112 -1.45 -1.47 14.28
C ILE A 112 -0.45 -1.83 15.37
N GLY A 113 0.84 -1.79 15.09
CA GLY A 113 1.86 -1.97 16.11
C GLY A 113 2.40 -3.39 16.28
N GLU A 114 2.00 -4.33 15.44
CA GLU A 114 2.47 -5.73 15.53
C GLU A 114 3.84 -5.96 14.93
N GLU A 115 4.29 -5.08 14.05
CA GLU A 115 5.57 -5.21 13.35
C GLU A 115 6.27 -3.86 13.28
N ASN A 116 7.60 -3.87 13.34
CA ASN A 116 8.41 -2.66 13.19
C ASN A 116 8.78 -2.42 11.73
N LEU A 117 8.98 -1.15 11.37
CA LEU A 117 9.60 -0.81 10.10
C LEU A 117 11.06 -1.26 10.11
N PRO A 118 11.58 -1.82 9.01
CA PRO A 118 12.98 -2.24 8.96
C PRO A 118 13.93 -1.05 9.13
N GLU A 119 14.97 -1.22 9.93
CA GLU A 119 16.03 -0.22 10.13
C GLU A 119 17.35 -0.61 9.47
N SER A 120 17.42 -1.79 8.87
CA SER A 120 18.58 -2.28 8.14
C SER A 120 18.66 -1.64 6.75
N THR A 121 19.84 -1.22 6.33
CA THR A 121 20.07 -0.69 4.99
C THR A 121 19.80 -1.73 3.89
N LYS A 122 19.94 -3.01 4.20
CA LYS A 122 19.64 -4.10 3.27
C LYS A 122 18.15 -4.27 3.02
N ARG A 123 17.32 -4.08 4.06
CA ARG A 123 15.87 -4.29 4.02
C ARG A 123 15.08 -3.02 3.75
N ASN A 124 15.71 -1.86 3.90
CA ASN A 124 15.04 -0.58 3.75
C ASN A 124 15.98 0.43 3.11
N LYS A 125 15.69 0.77 1.86
CA LYS A 125 16.51 1.70 1.08
C LYS A 125 16.54 3.11 1.68
N ILE A 126 15.49 3.51 2.40
CA ILE A 126 15.43 4.81 3.08
C ILE A 126 16.58 4.96 4.07
N MET A 127 16.97 3.87 4.72
CA MET A 127 18.03 3.88 5.73
C MET A 127 19.42 4.12 5.17
N LYS A 128 19.58 4.09 3.84
CA LYS A 128 20.85 4.46 3.18
C LYS A 128 21.13 5.96 3.22
N ARG A 129 20.12 6.78 3.49
CA ARG A 129 20.22 8.24 3.65
C ARG A 129 20.89 8.96 2.47
N GLU A 130 20.64 8.51 1.25
CA GLU A 130 21.24 9.08 0.07
C GLU A 130 20.75 10.49 -0.24
N ARG A 131 19.49 10.79 0.09
CA ARG A 131 18.87 12.10 -0.11
C ARG A 131 18.48 12.72 1.22
N TYR A 132 18.35 14.05 1.24
CA TYR A 132 17.92 14.76 2.45
C TYR A 132 16.59 14.22 2.99
N ILE A 133 15.63 13.99 2.10
CA ILE A 133 14.33 13.46 2.50
C ILE A 133 14.45 12.08 3.15
N ASP A 134 15.38 11.27 2.69
CA ASP A 134 15.63 9.95 3.28
C ASP A 134 16.19 10.07 4.71
N LYS A 135 17.00 11.09 4.97
CA LYS A 135 17.49 11.37 6.34
C LYS A 135 16.34 11.68 7.28
N VAL A 136 15.40 12.51 6.83
CA VAL A 136 14.22 12.87 7.61
C VAL A 136 13.38 11.62 7.89
N TYR A 137 13.09 10.82 6.86
CA TYR A 137 12.28 9.62 7.01
C TYR A 137 12.99 8.54 7.84
N SER A 138 14.31 8.41 7.75
CA SER A 138 15.03 7.43 8.57
C SER A 138 14.91 7.74 10.05
N GLN A 139 14.99 9.02 10.41
CA GLN A 139 14.78 9.46 11.80
C GLN A 139 13.34 9.20 12.25
N ALA A 140 12.37 9.47 11.36
CA ALA A 140 10.95 9.22 11.62
C ALA A 140 10.67 7.72 11.83
N ILE A 141 11.32 6.85 11.05
CA ILE A 141 11.20 5.40 11.21
C ILE A 141 11.69 4.95 12.60
N LYS A 142 12.87 5.41 13.00
CA LYS A 142 13.42 5.07 14.32
C LYS A 142 12.49 5.54 15.45
N LYS A 143 11.96 6.75 15.33
CA LYS A 143 11.02 7.30 16.29
C LYS A 143 9.72 6.52 16.33
N PHE A 144 9.19 6.15 15.17
CA PHE A 144 7.98 5.34 15.06
C PHE A 144 8.16 3.99 15.75
N ASN A 145 9.27 3.29 15.50
CA ASN A 145 9.53 2.00 16.12
C ASN A 145 9.65 2.09 17.65
N LYS A 146 10.19 3.18 18.18
CA LYS A 146 10.29 3.38 19.63
C LYS A 146 8.95 3.68 20.29
N GLN A 147 8.03 4.35 19.59
CA GLN A 147 6.71 4.69 20.13
C GLN A 147 5.77 3.50 20.18
N LYS A 148 6.09 2.45 19.46
CA LYS A 148 5.31 1.22 19.43
C LYS A 148 5.47 0.45 20.73
N LYS A 149 4.38 0.10 21.32
CA LYS A 149 4.34 -0.80 22.47
C LYS A 149 3.25 -1.83 22.27
#